data_ad28e77b53efc4671480cddc616b30fb
#
_entry.id   ad28e77b53efc4671480cddc616b30fb
#
_cell.length_a   1.000
_cell.length_b   1.000
_cell.length_c   1.000
_cell.angle_alpha   90.00
_cell.angle_beta   90.00
_cell.angle_gamma   90.00
#
_symmetry.space_group_name_H-M   'P 1'
#
loop_
_entity.id
_entity.type
_entity.pdbx_description
1 polymer ?
#
loop_
_entity_poly.entity_id
_entity_poly.type
_entity_poly.pdbx_seq_one_letter_code
_entity_poly.pdbx_strand_id
1 'polypeptide(L)'
;MFKRKAREKKAKTRRFQTFKDAYSVTRKVKPWIPFALIGIFLITWIIGIAIGIGVGQPVYFAFIFLPLAFLMMLLFFTRQAGTAAYSSIEGQIGAGASVLMAIRKGWTTTPAVAVARNQDMVHRSVGRAGIVLTGEGSNGVNQMLTEERKKTERFAPGVPIALVMVGDETGRVPIRKLQKHLRKLPKKLTPRQMREVRARLKAVGGLSIPIPKGPMPTRAPKMR
;
A
#
# COMPACT_ATOMS: atom_id res chain seq x y z
N MET A 1 11.37 -34.68 -10.11
CA MET A 1 9.91 -34.62 -10.00
C MET A 1 9.43 -34.17 -8.60
N PHE A 2 9.99 -34.65 -7.50
CA PHE A 2 9.61 -34.32 -6.12
C PHE A 2 9.76 -32.83 -5.72
N LYS A 3 10.82 -32.15 -6.15
CA LYS A 3 11.03 -30.70 -5.84
C LYS A 3 9.96 -29.76 -6.45
N ARG A 4 9.39 -30.15 -7.60
CA ARG A 4 8.33 -29.37 -8.28
C ARG A 4 7.01 -29.44 -7.50
N LYS A 5 6.60 -30.66 -7.07
CA LYS A 5 5.40 -30.90 -6.25
C LYS A 5 5.47 -30.21 -4.87
N ALA A 6 6.66 -30.16 -4.24
CA ALA A 6 6.85 -29.46 -2.96
C ALA A 6 6.77 -27.92 -3.11
N ARG A 7 7.28 -27.37 -4.23
CA ARG A 7 7.16 -25.95 -4.56
C ARG A 7 5.71 -25.54 -4.85
N GLU A 8 4.97 -26.37 -5.57
CA GLU A 8 3.54 -26.14 -5.87
C GLU A 8 2.68 -26.23 -4.59
N LYS A 9 2.93 -27.22 -3.72
CA LYS A 9 2.27 -27.30 -2.39
C LYS A 9 2.55 -26.07 -1.54
N LYS A 10 3.80 -25.62 -1.42
CA LYS A 10 4.15 -24.39 -0.68
C LYS A 10 3.51 -23.13 -1.27
N ALA A 11 3.42 -23.01 -2.58
CA ALA A 11 2.78 -21.89 -3.26
C ALA A 11 1.27 -21.88 -3.04
N LYS A 12 0.62 -23.07 -3.07
CA LYS A 12 -0.83 -23.22 -2.84
C LYS A 12 -1.19 -22.90 -1.38
N THR A 13 -0.40 -23.37 -0.41
CA THR A 13 -0.58 -23.08 1.03
C THR A 13 -0.41 -21.59 1.31
N ARG A 14 0.58 -20.94 0.69
CA ARG A 14 0.80 -19.49 0.82
C ARG A 14 -0.37 -18.65 0.29
N ARG A 15 -0.96 -19.03 -0.86
CA ARG A 15 -2.12 -18.32 -1.43
C ARG A 15 -3.36 -18.45 -0.54
N PHE A 16 -3.58 -19.64 -0.01
CA PHE A 16 -4.73 -19.89 0.88
C PHE A 16 -4.58 -19.16 2.22
N GLN A 17 -3.38 -19.11 2.78
CA GLN A 17 -3.06 -18.31 3.97
C GLN A 17 -3.31 -16.82 3.72
N THR A 18 -2.83 -16.28 2.60
CA THR A 18 -3.05 -14.86 2.25
C THR A 18 -4.54 -14.51 2.16
N PHE A 19 -5.37 -15.42 1.61
CA PHE A 19 -6.82 -15.19 1.54
C PHE A 19 -7.46 -15.24 2.93
N LYS A 20 -7.07 -16.21 3.76
CA LYS A 20 -7.54 -16.34 5.15
C LYS A 20 -7.15 -15.13 5.99
N ASP A 21 -5.92 -14.64 5.83
CA ASP A 21 -5.42 -13.44 6.50
C ASP A 21 -6.19 -12.20 6.06
N ALA A 22 -6.42 -12.03 4.75
CA ALA A 22 -7.23 -10.93 4.22
C ALA A 22 -8.66 -10.97 4.77
N TYR A 23 -9.28 -12.16 4.83
CA TYR A 23 -10.61 -12.32 5.41
C TYR A 23 -10.63 -11.98 6.91
N SER A 24 -9.65 -12.45 7.68
CA SER A 24 -9.56 -12.19 9.12
C SER A 24 -9.42 -10.69 9.43
N VAL A 25 -8.56 -9.99 8.69
CA VAL A 25 -8.39 -8.53 8.80
C VAL A 25 -9.68 -7.81 8.42
N THR A 26 -10.32 -8.20 7.31
CA THR A 26 -11.57 -7.58 6.85
C THR A 26 -12.69 -7.76 7.87
N ARG A 27 -12.82 -8.97 8.45
CA ARG A 27 -13.83 -9.25 9.47
C ARG A 27 -13.61 -8.47 10.76
N LYS A 28 -12.35 -8.26 11.18
CA LYS A 28 -12.03 -7.43 12.36
C LYS A 28 -12.44 -5.98 12.17
N VAL A 29 -12.24 -5.41 10.99
CA VAL A 29 -12.59 -4.02 10.68
C VAL A 29 -14.08 -3.87 10.37
N LYS A 30 -14.69 -4.88 9.75
CA LYS A 30 -16.10 -4.87 9.30
C LYS A 30 -16.78 -6.20 9.67
N PRO A 31 -17.34 -6.34 10.88
CA PRO A 31 -17.93 -7.61 11.35
C PRO A 31 -19.14 -8.08 10.54
N TRP A 32 -19.80 -7.20 9.80
CA TRP A 32 -20.96 -7.51 8.94
C TRP A 32 -20.60 -8.20 7.60
N ILE A 33 -19.32 -8.27 7.24
CA ILE A 33 -18.83 -8.83 5.96
C ILE A 33 -19.36 -10.24 5.67
N PRO A 34 -19.31 -11.23 6.60
CA PRO A 34 -19.78 -12.58 6.28
C PRO A 34 -21.25 -12.59 5.86
N PHE A 35 -22.11 -11.81 6.50
CA PHE A 35 -23.51 -11.71 6.14
C PHE A 35 -23.74 -11.07 4.78
N ALA A 36 -22.98 -10.03 4.45
CA ALA A 36 -23.03 -9.40 3.14
C ALA A 36 -22.57 -10.33 2.01
N LEU A 37 -21.52 -11.13 2.23
CA LEU A 37 -21.05 -12.10 1.24
C LEU A 37 -22.08 -13.17 0.94
N ILE A 38 -22.71 -13.72 1.98
CA ILE A 38 -23.82 -14.68 1.84
C ILE A 38 -25.00 -14.02 1.14
N GLY A 39 -25.38 -12.81 1.54
CA GLY A 39 -26.49 -12.07 0.93
C GLY A 39 -26.30 -11.82 -0.56
N ILE A 40 -25.10 -11.34 -0.98
CA ILE A 40 -24.79 -11.10 -2.40
C ILE A 40 -24.84 -12.40 -3.19
N PHE A 41 -24.28 -13.48 -2.64
CA PHE A 41 -24.31 -14.79 -3.28
C PHE A 41 -25.73 -15.26 -3.50
N LEU A 42 -26.57 -15.27 -2.45
CA LEU A 42 -27.95 -15.73 -2.51
C LEU A 42 -28.80 -14.86 -3.44
N ILE A 43 -28.71 -13.54 -3.33
CA ILE A 43 -29.48 -12.62 -4.19
C ILE A 43 -29.13 -12.87 -5.67
N THR A 44 -27.84 -12.94 -6.01
CA THR A 44 -27.41 -13.16 -7.39
C THR A 44 -27.89 -14.51 -7.91
N TRP A 45 -27.84 -15.56 -7.08
CA TRP A 45 -28.29 -16.91 -7.46
C TRP A 45 -29.80 -17.00 -7.61
N ILE A 46 -30.57 -16.41 -6.68
CA ILE A 46 -32.03 -16.35 -6.75
C ILE A 46 -32.53 -15.58 -7.98
N ILE A 47 -31.85 -14.47 -8.33
CA ILE A 47 -32.14 -13.73 -9.57
C ILE A 47 -31.98 -14.65 -10.78
N GLY A 48 -30.92 -15.46 -10.82
CA GLY A 48 -30.71 -16.42 -11.89
C GLY A 48 -31.84 -17.45 -12.00
N ILE A 49 -32.26 -18.01 -10.88
CA ILE A 49 -33.38 -18.97 -10.83
C ILE A 49 -34.67 -18.31 -11.29
N ALA A 50 -34.96 -17.10 -10.84
CA ALA A 50 -36.17 -16.35 -11.21
C ALA A 50 -36.23 -16.08 -12.73
N ILE A 51 -35.11 -15.68 -13.34
CA ILE A 51 -34.99 -15.56 -14.80
C ILE A 51 -35.23 -16.92 -15.48
N GLY A 52 -34.65 -17.98 -14.93
CA GLY A 52 -34.82 -19.35 -15.45
C GLY A 52 -36.26 -19.84 -15.42
N ILE A 53 -37.02 -19.48 -14.39
CA ILE A 53 -38.48 -19.75 -14.30
C ILE A 53 -39.22 -19.02 -15.43
N GLY A 54 -38.91 -17.75 -15.66
CA GLY A 54 -39.54 -16.97 -16.73
C GLY A 54 -39.26 -17.50 -18.14
N VAL A 55 -38.10 -18.17 -18.34
CA VAL A 55 -37.71 -18.78 -19.63
C VAL A 55 -38.10 -20.27 -19.72
N GLY A 56 -38.64 -20.84 -18.64
CA GLY A 56 -39.00 -22.26 -18.59
C GLY A 56 -37.83 -23.23 -18.36
N GLN A 57 -36.65 -22.73 -17.97
CA GLN A 57 -35.45 -23.52 -17.76
C GLN A 57 -34.74 -23.21 -16.42
N PRO A 58 -35.39 -23.37 -15.26
CA PRO A 58 -34.87 -22.93 -13.97
C PRO A 58 -33.59 -23.67 -13.56
N VAL A 59 -33.47 -24.95 -13.83
CA VAL A 59 -32.28 -25.76 -13.48
C VAL A 59 -31.05 -25.29 -14.25
N TYR A 60 -31.17 -25.04 -15.55
CA TYR A 60 -30.09 -24.55 -16.38
C TYR A 60 -29.54 -23.20 -15.90
N PHE A 61 -30.46 -22.25 -15.63
CA PHE A 61 -30.06 -20.94 -15.12
C PHE A 61 -29.49 -21.02 -13.69
N ALA A 62 -29.97 -21.90 -12.82
CA ALA A 62 -29.40 -22.12 -11.51
C ALA A 62 -27.91 -22.53 -11.61
N PHE A 63 -27.55 -23.42 -12.56
CA PHE A 63 -26.17 -23.83 -12.79
C PHE A 63 -25.29 -22.71 -13.37
N ILE A 64 -25.80 -21.93 -14.32
CA ILE A 64 -25.02 -20.82 -14.93
C ILE A 64 -24.82 -19.70 -13.92
N PHE A 65 -25.82 -19.34 -13.12
CA PHE A 65 -25.72 -18.26 -12.16
C PHE A 65 -24.93 -18.63 -10.88
N LEU A 66 -24.70 -19.90 -10.61
CA LEU A 66 -23.90 -20.31 -9.46
C LEU A 66 -22.45 -19.80 -9.52
N PRO A 67 -21.65 -20.02 -10.60
CA PRO A 67 -20.33 -19.42 -10.72
C PRO A 67 -20.36 -17.89 -10.81
N LEU A 68 -21.40 -17.30 -11.40
CA LEU A 68 -21.60 -15.86 -11.46
C LEU A 68 -21.82 -15.25 -10.06
N ALA A 69 -22.65 -15.90 -9.23
CA ALA A 69 -22.89 -15.50 -7.85
C ALA A 69 -21.60 -15.55 -7.03
N PHE A 70 -20.80 -16.61 -7.21
CA PHE A 70 -19.49 -16.70 -6.57
C PHE A 70 -18.53 -15.60 -7.03
N LEU A 71 -18.53 -15.27 -8.32
CA LEU A 71 -17.71 -14.18 -8.88
C LEU A 71 -18.12 -12.82 -8.28
N MET A 72 -19.40 -12.53 -8.21
CA MET A 72 -19.91 -11.28 -7.62
C MET A 72 -19.56 -11.15 -6.13
N MET A 73 -19.69 -12.22 -5.38
CA MET A 73 -19.27 -12.30 -3.98
C MET A 73 -17.77 -12.02 -3.86
N LEU A 74 -16.93 -12.63 -4.71
CA LEU A 74 -15.47 -12.45 -4.68
C LEU A 74 -15.06 -11.03 -5.06
N LEU A 75 -15.70 -10.41 -6.05
CA LEU A 75 -15.47 -9.02 -6.45
C LEU A 75 -15.82 -8.05 -5.33
N PHE A 76 -16.93 -8.27 -4.67
CA PHE A 76 -17.32 -7.48 -3.50
C PHE A 76 -16.31 -7.63 -2.35
N PHE A 77 -15.93 -8.88 -2.04
CA PHE A 77 -14.93 -9.16 -1.00
C PHE A 77 -13.60 -8.47 -1.29
N THR A 78 -13.07 -8.55 -2.50
CA THR A 78 -11.77 -7.94 -2.85
C THR A 78 -11.77 -6.42 -2.70
N ARG A 79 -12.90 -5.76 -3.02
CA ARG A 79 -13.06 -4.31 -2.80
C ARG A 79 -13.08 -3.98 -1.31
N GLN A 80 -13.80 -4.75 -0.51
CA GLN A 80 -13.90 -4.53 0.94
C GLN A 80 -12.59 -4.86 1.67
N ALA A 81 -11.92 -5.94 1.27
CA ALA A 81 -10.61 -6.34 1.83
C ALA A 81 -9.55 -5.27 1.57
N GLY A 82 -9.52 -4.68 0.37
CA GLY A 82 -8.64 -3.56 0.07
C GLY A 82 -8.88 -2.36 0.99
N THR A 83 -10.15 -2.00 1.22
CA THR A 83 -10.49 -0.90 2.14
C THR A 83 -10.10 -1.21 3.58
N ALA A 84 -10.40 -2.43 4.05
CA ALA A 84 -10.07 -2.86 5.41
C ALA A 84 -8.55 -2.93 5.67
N ALA A 85 -7.77 -3.36 4.67
CA ALA A 85 -6.32 -3.38 4.76
C ALA A 85 -5.73 -1.97 4.96
N TYR A 86 -6.27 -0.96 4.27
CA TYR A 86 -5.84 0.43 4.51
C TYR A 86 -6.29 0.94 5.88
N SER A 87 -7.54 0.67 6.28
CA SER A 87 -8.02 1.10 7.60
C SER A 87 -7.28 0.44 8.76
N SER A 88 -6.74 -0.77 8.58
CA SER A 88 -5.97 -1.46 9.62
C SER A 88 -4.58 -0.86 9.89
N ILE A 89 -4.03 -0.11 8.92
CA ILE A 89 -2.75 0.59 9.05
C ILE A 89 -2.91 2.10 9.23
N GLU A 90 -4.12 2.62 9.07
CA GLU A 90 -4.43 4.03 9.27
C GLU A 90 -4.17 4.42 10.73
N GLY A 91 -3.46 5.53 10.94
CA GLY A 91 -3.02 5.95 12.27
C GLY A 91 -1.78 5.21 12.82
N GLN A 92 -1.25 4.21 12.12
CA GLN A 92 0.02 3.59 12.51
C GLN A 92 1.20 4.40 11.96
N ILE A 93 2.24 4.52 12.76
CA ILE A 93 3.50 5.19 12.38
C ILE A 93 4.14 4.43 11.20
N GLY A 94 4.51 5.15 10.13
CA GLY A 94 5.12 4.54 8.94
C GLY A 94 4.12 3.90 7.98
N ALA A 95 2.82 4.10 8.18
CA ALA A 95 1.79 3.61 7.27
C ALA A 95 1.94 4.19 5.86
N GLY A 96 2.26 5.48 5.74
CA GLY A 96 2.56 6.13 4.47
C GLY A 96 3.74 5.50 3.75
N ALA A 97 4.83 5.17 4.47
CA ALA A 97 5.98 4.45 3.92
C ALA A 97 5.58 3.11 3.33
N SER A 98 4.78 2.33 4.06
CA SER A 98 4.32 1.00 3.63
C SER A 98 3.52 1.08 2.34
N VAL A 99 2.61 2.05 2.23
CA VAL A 99 1.79 2.29 1.04
C VAL A 99 2.63 2.75 -0.16
N LEU A 100 3.62 3.62 0.07
CA LEU A 100 4.54 4.11 -0.96
C LEU A 100 5.43 2.99 -1.50
N MET A 101 5.98 2.14 -0.63
CA MET A 101 6.81 1.00 -1.01
C MET A 101 6.03 -0.09 -1.76
N ALA A 102 4.71 -0.18 -1.54
CA ALA A 102 3.84 -1.07 -2.30
C ALA A 102 3.69 -0.67 -3.78
N ILE A 103 4.06 0.56 -4.17
CA ILE A 103 4.05 1.02 -5.57
C ILE A 103 5.28 0.48 -6.30
N ARG A 104 5.20 -0.75 -6.80
CA ARG A 104 6.35 -1.42 -7.46
C ARG A 104 6.73 -0.87 -8.84
N LYS A 105 5.76 -0.34 -9.60
CA LYS A 105 5.98 0.07 -11.00
C LYS A 105 6.22 1.58 -11.10
N GLY A 106 7.39 1.95 -11.63
CA GLY A 106 7.71 3.34 -12.00
C GLY A 106 8.13 4.25 -10.85
N TRP A 107 8.10 3.78 -9.60
CA TRP A 107 8.48 4.53 -8.42
C TRP A 107 9.55 3.79 -7.62
N THR A 108 10.43 4.54 -6.99
CA THR A 108 11.40 4.04 -6.00
C THR A 108 11.27 4.90 -4.76
N THR A 109 10.90 4.28 -3.65
CA THR A 109 10.69 4.97 -2.38
C THR A 109 11.83 4.67 -1.42
N THR A 110 12.37 5.73 -0.83
CA THR A 110 13.27 5.67 0.33
C THR A 110 12.45 6.13 1.53
N PRO A 111 12.09 5.22 2.45
CA PRO A 111 11.32 5.57 3.64
C PRO A 111 12.18 6.38 4.61
N ALA A 112 11.54 7.19 5.44
CA ALA A 112 12.12 7.87 6.59
C ALA A 112 13.44 8.61 6.28
N VAL A 113 13.46 9.45 5.21
CA VAL A 113 14.63 10.28 4.89
C VAL A 113 14.89 11.38 5.92
N ALA A 114 13.85 11.77 6.65
CA ALA A 114 13.92 12.58 7.86
C ALA A 114 12.93 12.05 8.90
N VAL A 115 13.33 12.05 10.16
CA VAL A 115 12.53 11.58 11.30
C VAL A 115 12.72 12.56 12.46
N ALA A 116 11.63 13.01 13.08
CA ALA A 116 11.64 13.84 14.26
C ALA A 116 11.39 13.02 15.54
N ARG A 117 11.68 13.60 16.70
CA ARG A 117 11.48 12.95 18.01
C ARG A 117 10.01 12.62 18.31
N ASN A 118 9.09 13.42 17.80
CA ASN A 118 7.64 13.22 17.89
C ASN A 118 7.10 12.19 16.88
N GLN A 119 7.98 11.42 16.23
CA GLN A 119 7.65 10.39 15.24
C GLN A 119 7.09 10.93 13.91
N ASP A 120 7.17 12.24 13.67
CA ASP A 120 6.93 12.79 12.35
C ASP A 120 8.01 12.30 11.37
N MET A 121 7.60 11.90 10.18
CA MET A 121 8.50 11.31 9.18
C MET A 121 8.28 11.91 7.81
N VAL A 122 9.39 12.03 7.06
CA VAL A 122 9.36 12.36 5.65
C VAL A 122 9.90 11.19 4.84
N HIS A 123 9.16 10.81 3.80
CA HIS A 123 9.53 9.76 2.85
C HIS A 123 9.80 10.39 1.50
N ARG A 124 10.78 9.86 0.76
CA ARG A 124 11.15 10.34 -0.57
C ARG A 124 10.86 9.28 -1.62
N SER A 125 9.99 9.62 -2.58
CA SER A 125 9.66 8.76 -3.71
C SER A 125 10.12 9.40 -5.02
N VAL A 126 10.83 8.65 -5.85
CA VAL A 126 11.35 9.12 -7.16
C VAL A 126 10.66 8.35 -8.27
N GLY A 127 10.01 9.10 -9.17
CA GLY A 127 9.29 8.56 -10.32
C GLY A 127 9.42 9.44 -11.54
N ARG A 128 8.65 9.14 -12.59
CA ARG A 128 8.61 9.99 -13.80
C ARG A 128 7.96 11.36 -13.56
N ALA A 129 7.23 11.55 -12.49
CA ALA A 129 6.69 12.83 -12.10
C ALA A 129 7.75 13.76 -11.47
N GLY A 130 8.92 13.24 -11.13
CA GLY A 130 9.94 13.92 -10.36
C GLY A 130 10.14 13.26 -9.00
N ILE A 131 10.46 14.08 -8.02
CA ILE A 131 10.62 13.69 -6.62
C ILE A 131 9.34 14.05 -5.88
N VAL A 132 8.83 13.13 -5.07
CA VAL A 132 7.70 13.39 -4.17
C VAL A 132 8.19 13.18 -2.76
N LEU A 133 8.13 14.24 -1.96
CA LEU A 133 8.35 14.19 -0.52
C LEU A 133 7.01 14.03 0.18
N THR A 134 6.86 12.97 0.91
CA THR A 134 5.62 12.63 1.60
C THR A 134 5.84 12.71 3.09
N GLY A 135 5.12 13.62 3.75
CA GLY A 135 5.17 13.81 5.20
C GLY A 135 4.03 13.06 5.90
N GLU A 136 4.36 12.40 6.98
CA GLU A 136 3.45 11.66 7.85
C GLU A 136 3.67 12.10 9.29
N GLY A 137 2.60 12.50 9.97
CA GLY A 137 2.65 12.95 11.37
C GLY A 137 1.86 14.23 11.64
N SER A 138 2.30 14.99 12.65
CA SER A 138 1.65 16.18 13.15
C SER A 138 1.84 17.41 12.23
N ASN A 139 1.41 18.58 12.69
CA ASN A 139 1.59 19.84 11.94
C ASN A 139 3.08 20.23 11.75
N GLY A 140 3.98 19.74 12.61
CA GLY A 140 5.43 19.97 12.51
C GLY A 140 6.07 19.37 11.25
N VAL A 141 5.42 18.41 10.63
CA VAL A 141 5.91 17.76 9.40
C VAL A 141 6.05 18.72 8.22
N ASN A 142 5.31 19.82 8.19
CA ASN A 142 5.44 20.84 7.15
C ASN A 142 6.82 21.49 7.10
N GLN A 143 7.36 21.80 8.28
CA GLN A 143 8.71 22.35 8.38
C GLN A 143 9.74 21.33 7.88
N MET A 144 9.63 20.08 8.32
CA MET A 144 10.50 18.98 7.86
C MET A 144 10.42 18.77 6.34
N LEU A 145 9.23 18.84 5.75
CA LEU A 145 9.05 18.75 4.29
C LEU A 145 9.78 19.90 3.58
N THR A 146 9.71 21.10 4.11
CA THR A 146 10.37 22.29 3.55
C THR A 146 11.89 22.18 3.64
N GLU A 147 12.41 21.71 4.76
CA GLU A 147 13.85 21.47 4.97
C GLU A 147 14.37 20.37 4.04
N GLU A 148 13.66 19.24 3.98
CA GLU A 148 14.04 18.12 3.10
C GLU A 148 13.91 18.50 1.62
N ARG A 149 12.97 19.38 1.25
CA ARG A 149 12.87 19.96 -0.08
C ARG A 149 14.12 20.74 -0.44
N LYS A 150 14.54 21.71 0.41
CA LYS A 150 15.75 22.51 0.21
C LYS A 150 16.99 21.63 0.07
N LYS A 151 17.10 20.60 0.91
CA LYS A 151 18.18 19.62 0.84
C LYS A 151 18.14 18.83 -0.48
N THR A 152 16.97 18.35 -0.88
CA THR A 152 16.80 17.58 -2.10
C THR A 152 17.08 18.41 -3.37
N GLU A 153 16.70 19.70 -3.38
CA GLU A 153 16.98 20.66 -4.46
C GLU A 153 18.49 20.84 -4.71
N ARG A 154 19.32 20.85 -3.65
CA ARG A 154 20.79 20.92 -3.78
C ARG A 154 21.39 19.71 -4.49
N PHE A 155 20.81 18.51 -4.27
CA PHE A 155 21.33 17.27 -4.86
C PHE A 155 20.73 16.92 -6.22
N ALA A 156 19.55 17.46 -6.52
CA ALA A 156 18.83 17.25 -7.77
C ALA A 156 18.28 18.58 -8.30
N PRO A 157 19.16 19.53 -8.70
CA PRO A 157 18.74 20.83 -9.21
C PRO A 157 17.91 20.66 -10.49
N GLY A 158 16.86 21.48 -10.64
CA GLY A 158 16.00 21.47 -11.82
C GLY A 158 14.99 20.29 -11.87
N VAL A 159 15.00 19.39 -10.90
CA VAL A 159 14.04 18.29 -10.84
C VAL A 159 12.76 18.75 -10.11
N PRO A 160 11.57 18.53 -10.69
CA PRO A 160 10.32 18.90 -10.02
C PRO A 160 10.16 18.14 -8.70
N ILE A 161 9.87 18.87 -7.63
CA ILE A 161 9.61 18.33 -6.29
C ILE A 161 8.17 18.65 -5.91
N ALA A 162 7.40 17.62 -5.60
CA ALA A 162 6.05 17.74 -5.06
C ALA A 162 6.06 17.40 -3.55
N LEU A 163 5.35 18.20 -2.77
CA LEU A 163 5.15 17.96 -1.34
C LEU A 163 3.75 17.38 -1.15
N VAL A 164 3.64 16.32 -0.38
CA VAL A 164 2.38 15.65 -0.06
C VAL A 164 2.32 15.38 1.44
N MET A 165 1.28 15.84 2.10
CA MET A 165 1.00 15.49 3.49
C MET A 165 -0.03 14.36 3.52
N VAL A 166 0.24 13.35 4.34
CA VAL A 166 -0.67 12.20 4.56
C VAL A 166 -1.48 12.44 5.83
N GLY A 167 -2.77 12.19 5.74
CA GLY A 167 -3.71 12.31 6.86
C GLY A 167 -5.13 12.48 6.38
N ASP A 168 -6.07 12.47 7.30
CA ASP A 168 -7.52 12.65 6.99
C ASP A 168 -8.00 14.09 7.19
N GLU A 169 -7.12 14.98 7.63
CA GLU A 169 -7.42 16.40 7.83
C GLU A 169 -7.55 17.14 6.49
N THR A 170 -8.22 18.29 6.52
CA THR A 170 -8.38 19.16 5.34
C THR A 170 -7.02 19.56 4.78
N GLY A 171 -6.83 19.38 3.48
CA GLY A 171 -5.56 19.67 2.79
C GLY A 171 -4.54 18.54 2.81
N ARG A 172 -4.79 17.45 3.52
CA ARG A 172 -3.97 16.23 3.51
C ARG A 172 -4.54 15.17 2.58
N VAL A 173 -3.69 14.28 2.12
CA VAL A 173 -4.08 13.15 1.27
C VAL A 173 -4.30 11.92 2.14
N PRO A 174 -5.54 11.39 2.18
CA PRO A 174 -5.82 10.15 2.91
C PRO A 174 -4.95 9.00 2.41
N ILE A 175 -4.48 8.16 3.34
CA ILE A 175 -3.56 7.05 3.03
C ILE A 175 -4.10 6.13 1.94
N ARG A 176 -5.41 5.91 1.90
CA ARG A 176 -6.13 5.13 0.88
C ARG A 176 -6.03 5.73 -0.53
N LYS A 177 -5.90 7.06 -0.63
CA LYS A 177 -5.81 7.79 -1.91
C LYS A 177 -4.36 8.08 -2.33
N LEU A 178 -3.37 7.85 -1.45
CA LEU A 178 -1.97 8.21 -1.66
C LEU A 178 -1.38 7.60 -2.94
N GLN A 179 -1.56 6.29 -3.18
CA GLN A 179 -1.09 5.65 -4.41
C GLN A 179 -1.71 6.24 -5.66
N LYS A 180 -3.03 6.47 -5.62
CA LYS A 180 -3.77 7.07 -6.75
C LYS A 180 -3.31 8.51 -7.01
N HIS A 181 -3.04 9.26 -5.93
CA HIS A 181 -2.52 10.63 -6.01
C HIS A 181 -1.16 10.66 -6.71
N LEU A 182 -0.20 9.84 -6.29
CA LEU A 182 1.12 9.78 -6.92
C LEU A 182 1.05 9.36 -8.40
N ARG A 183 0.18 8.40 -8.74
CA ARG A 183 0.02 7.94 -10.13
C ARG A 183 -0.61 8.98 -11.05
N LYS A 184 -1.38 9.94 -10.53
CA LYS A 184 -2.01 11.02 -11.28
C LYS A 184 -1.06 12.18 -11.56
N LEU A 185 0.08 12.28 -10.87
CA LEU A 185 1.03 13.33 -11.08
C LEU A 185 1.55 13.32 -12.53
N PRO A 186 1.72 14.49 -13.16
CA PRO A 186 2.18 14.61 -14.55
C PRO A 186 3.60 14.05 -14.69
N LYS A 187 3.84 13.29 -15.75
CA LYS A 187 5.16 12.73 -16.06
C LYS A 187 6.06 13.80 -16.66
N LYS A 188 6.96 14.36 -15.88
CA LYS A 188 7.88 15.45 -16.28
C LYS A 188 9.29 14.97 -16.63
N LEU A 189 9.68 13.76 -16.19
CA LEU A 189 11.01 13.20 -16.42
C LEU A 189 10.98 12.08 -17.47
N THR A 190 12.02 12.04 -18.28
CA THR A 190 12.31 10.89 -19.13
C THR A 190 12.79 9.69 -18.28
N PRO A 191 12.72 8.45 -18.79
CA PRO A 191 13.24 7.29 -18.05
C PRO A 191 14.75 7.40 -17.74
N ARG A 192 15.55 8.07 -18.59
CA ARG A 192 16.98 8.30 -18.39
C ARG A 192 17.19 9.27 -17.23
N GLN A 193 16.57 10.44 -17.26
CA GLN A 193 16.65 11.44 -16.19
C GLN A 193 16.22 10.87 -14.83
N MET A 194 15.11 10.09 -14.82
CA MET A 194 14.66 9.42 -13.60
C MET A 194 15.73 8.48 -13.02
N ARG A 195 16.46 7.72 -13.86
CA ARG A 195 17.57 6.85 -13.39
C ARG A 195 18.73 7.65 -12.82
N GLU A 196 19.09 8.74 -13.47
CA GLU A 196 20.15 9.65 -13.01
C GLU A 196 19.81 10.28 -11.65
N VAL A 197 18.58 10.80 -11.51
CA VAL A 197 18.07 11.34 -10.23
C VAL A 197 18.13 10.30 -9.12
N ARG A 198 17.71 9.06 -9.40
CA ARG A 198 17.79 7.96 -8.43
C ARG A 198 19.22 7.66 -8.01
N ALA A 199 20.15 7.63 -8.94
CA ALA A 199 21.58 7.38 -8.68
C ALA A 199 22.17 8.47 -7.79
N ARG A 200 21.92 9.76 -8.11
CA ARG A 200 22.36 10.91 -7.30
C ARG A 200 21.82 10.87 -5.88
N LEU A 201 20.51 10.66 -5.74
CA LEU A 201 19.86 10.63 -4.42
C LEU A 201 20.22 9.38 -3.60
N LYS A 202 20.58 8.27 -4.24
CA LYS A 202 21.10 7.08 -3.55
C LYS A 202 22.49 7.35 -2.95
N ALA A 203 23.33 8.11 -3.64
CA ALA A 203 24.66 8.48 -3.16
C ALA A 203 24.62 9.40 -1.91
N VAL A 204 23.55 10.22 -1.79
CA VAL A 204 23.37 11.12 -0.64
C VAL A 204 22.97 10.37 0.65
N GLY A 205 22.58 9.12 0.54
CA GLY A 205 22.12 8.28 1.66
C GLY A 205 20.64 8.48 2.01
N GLY A 206 20.10 7.48 2.67
CA GLY A 206 18.88 7.56 3.49
C GLY A 206 19.25 8.03 4.89
N LEU A 207 18.40 7.82 5.86
CA LEU A 207 18.57 8.15 7.28
C LEU A 207 20.00 8.55 7.69
N SER A 208 20.22 9.82 7.96
CA SER A 208 21.36 10.25 8.77
C SER A 208 21.04 9.95 10.25
N ILE A 209 20.89 8.66 10.58
CA ILE A 209 21.01 8.28 11.97
C ILE A 209 22.46 8.53 12.30
N PRO A 210 22.80 9.41 13.29
CA PRO A 210 24.16 9.52 13.77
C PRO A 210 24.52 8.16 14.37
N ILE A 211 25.18 7.31 13.60
CA ILE A 211 25.80 6.11 14.13
C ILE A 211 26.89 6.61 15.08
N PRO A 212 26.81 6.31 16.39
CA PRO A 212 27.86 6.68 17.31
C PRO A 212 29.19 6.12 16.78
N LYS A 213 30.12 7.00 16.45
CA LYS A 213 31.48 6.63 15.98
C LYS A 213 32.33 6.14 17.18
N GLY A 214 31.79 5.30 18.04
CA GLY A 214 32.50 4.68 19.14
C GLY A 214 32.69 3.20 18.92
N PRO A 215 33.72 2.56 19.49
CA PRO A 215 33.86 1.12 19.42
C PRO A 215 32.61 0.45 20.00
N MET A 216 31.97 -0.42 19.23
CA MET A 216 30.86 -1.22 19.73
C MET A 216 31.32 -2.03 20.95
N PRO A 217 30.53 -2.02 22.07
CA PRO A 217 30.85 -2.89 23.19
C PRO A 217 30.78 -4.34 22.74
N THR A 218 31.92 -5.02 22.81
CA THR A 218 32.09 -6.41 22.38
C THR A 218 31.44 -7.44 23.31
N ARG A 219 30.77 -7.01 24.38
CA ARG A 219 30.06 -7.89 25.31
C ARG A 219 28.66 -7.34 25.61
N ALA A 220 27.66 -8.16 25.39
CA ALA A 220 26.32 -7.90 25.91
C ALA A 220 26.37 -7.85 27.45
N PRO A 221 25.72 -6.86 28.10
CA PRO A 221 25.63 -6.83 29.57
C PRO A 221 24.88 -8.10 30.03
N LYS A 222 25.52 -8.89 30.93
CA LYS A 222 24.83 -9.98 31.63
C LYS A 222 23.75 -9.36 32.49
N MET A 223 22.50 -9.62 32.17
CA MET A 223 21.41 -9.33 33.09
C MET A 223 21.55 -10.25 34.33
N ARG A 224 21.65 -9.63 35.48
CA ARG A 224 21.52 -10.28 36.81
C ARG A 224 20.06 -10.32 37.19
#